data_e4323ce2867bd677cfe03035f2fb4874
#
_entry.id   e4323ce2867bd677cfe03035f2fb4874
#
_cell.length_a   1.000
_cell.length_b   1.000
_cell.length_c   1.000
_cell.angle_alpha   90.00
_cell.angle_beta   90.00
_cell.angle_gamma   90.00
#
_symmetry.space_group_name_H-M   'P 1'
#
loop_
_entity.id
_entity.type
_entity.pdbx_description
1 polymer ?
#
loop_
_entity_poly.entity_id
_entity_poly.type
_entity_poly.pdbx_seq_one_letter_code
_entity_poly.pdbx_strand_id
1 'polypeptide(L)'
;MIELPNADGSRYDLISLGEVLWRLDPRDMPLARVRDSVRVFQGGGETNVACGVSATFGLRSAVLTALVADDIGRNICSQLAELGVDTSKIIWWDTDREGSTHSTDAKGTVHNGISLTFAGKGVLPSETMYYRAHTAASLLKPSDFDFQELFVTEGHLCRVTYDAKKSCQAIRYTAAQGSNCLLY
;
A
#
# COMPACT_ATOMS: atom_id res chain seq x y z
N MET A 1 13.24 -17.27 -18.48
CA MET A 1 13.16 -17.16 -17.02
C MET A 1 14.23 -16.17 -16.63
N ILE A 2 13.90 -15.05 -16.03
CA ILE A 2 14.88 -14.06 -15.56
C ILE A 2 15.41 -14.61 -14.24
N GLU A 3 16.66 -15.02 -14.20
CA GLU A 3 17.33 -15.35 -12.94
C GLU A 3 17.64 -14.01 -12.24
N LEU A 4 16.86 -13.70 -11.22
CA LEU A 4 17.20 -12.62 -10.31
C LEU A 4 18.32 -13.13 -9.39
N PRO A 5 19.36 -12.32 -9.12
CA PRO A 5 20.38 -12.72 -8.17
C PRO A 5 19.69 -12.95 -6.82
N ASN A 6 19.67 -14.21 -6.39
CA ASN A 6 19.26 -14.53 -5.02
C ASN A 6 20.24 -13.80 -4.10
N ALA A 7 19.77 -12.78 -3.41
CA ALA A 7 20.47 -12.27 -2.25
C ALA A 7 20.37 -13.38 -1.20
N ASP A 8 21.43 -14.18 -1.10
CA ASP A 8 21.53 -15.28 -0.14
C ASP A 8 21.16 -14.77 1.25
N GLY A 9 20.04 -15.28 1.79
CA GLY A 9 19.57 -14.98 3.13
C GLY A 9 18.47 -13.90 3.25
N SER A 10 18.07 -13.21 2.18
CA SER A 10 16.96 -12.24 2.29
C SER A 10 15.61 -12.93 2.40
N ARG A 11 14.75 -12.41 3.28
CA ARG A 11 13.39 -12.91 3.47
C ARG A 11 12.46 -12.53 2.32
N TYR A 12 12.65 -11.35 1.74
CA TYR A 12 11.83 -10.83 0.64
C TYR A 12 12.68 -10.48 -0.58
N ASP A 13 12.11 -10.68 -1.75
CA ASP A 13 12.70 -10.26 -3.03
C ASP A 13 12.29 -8.81 -3.34
N LEU A 14 11.14 -8.34 -2.76
CA LEU A 14 10.65 -6.99 -2.87
C LEU A 14 9.95 -6.55 -1.59
N ILE A 15 10.30 -5.36 -1.10
CA ILE A 15 9.54 -4.65 -0.07
C ILE A 15 9.05 -3.34 -0.66
N SER A 16 7.76 -3.07 -0.55
CA SER A 16 7.09 -1.91 -1.12
C SER A 16 6.57 -1.00 -0.01
N LEU A 17 6.98 0.26 -0.02
CA LEU A 17 6.52 1.27 0.95
C LEU A 17 5.54 2.23 0.30
N GLY A 18 4.33 2.31 0.81
CA GLY A 18 3.34 3.25 0.28
C GLY A 18 1.97 3.12 0.91
N GLU A 19 0.99 3.78 0.31
CA GLU A 19 -0.38 3.74 0.75
C GLU A 19 -1.20 2.72 -0.02
N VAL A 20 -1.84 1.83 0.71
CA VAL A 20 -2.83 0.91 0.14
C VAL A 20 -4.20 1.54 0.19
N LEU A 21 -4.91 1.50 -0.92
CA LEU A 21 -6.23 2.09 -1.07
C LEU A 21 -7.30 1.01 -1.22
N TRP A 22 -8.45 1.26 -0.61
CA TRP A 22 -9.67 0.51 -0.91
C TRP A 22 -10.28 1.08 -2.18
N ARG A 23 -10.11 0.38 -3.31
CA ARG A 23 -10.55 0.84 -4.62
C ARG A 23 -11.96 0.36 -4.94
N LEU A 24 -12.85 1.31 -5.16
CA LEU A 24 -14.22 1.09 -5.58
C LEU A 24 -14.34 1.27 -7.09
N ASP A 25 -14.83 0.25 -7.78
CA ASP A 25 -15.00 0.22 -9.22
C ASP A 25 -16.50 0.04 -9.57
N PRO A 26 -17.14 1.03 -10.16
CA PRO A 26 -18.55 0.98 -10.52
C PRO A 26 -18.84 0.13 -11.77
N ARG A 27 -17.84 -0.60 -12.27
CA ARG A 27 -17.90 -1.37 -13.51
C ARG A 27 -18.11 -0.46 -14.73
N ASP A 28 -19.21 -0.72 -15.47
CA ASP A 28 -19.57 0.00 -16.70
C ASP A 28 -20.40 1.27 -16.46
N MET A 29 -20.69 1.62 -15.22
CA MET A 29 -21.53 2.75 -14.86
C MET A 29 -20.69 3.95 -14.43
N PRO A 30 -20.95 5.16 -14.94
CA PRO A 30 -20.38 6.37 -14.35
C PRO A 30 -20.75 6.48 -12.87
N LEU A 31 -19.83 6.95 -12.04
CA LEU A 31 -20.02 7.04 -10.57
C LEU A 31 -21.31 7.75 -10.18
N ALA A 32 -21.67 8.81 -10.90
CA ALA A 32 -22.92 9.55 -10.65
C ALA A 32 -24.21 8.74 -10.87
N ARG A 33 -24.13 7.60 -11.52
CA ARG A 33 -25.29 6.74 -11.85
C ARG A 33 -25.33 5.43 -11.10
N VAL A 34 -24.33 5.13 -10.29
CA VAL A 34 -24.32 3.92 -9.46
C VAL A 34 -25.44 3.97 -8.43
N ARG A 35 -26.21 2.88 -8.28
CA ARG A 35 -27.36 2.80 -7.38
C ARG A 35 -27.39 1.56 -6.51
N ASP A 36 -26.61 0.51 -6.87
CA ASP A 36 -26.72 -0.78 -6.23
C ASP A 36 -25.37 -1.32 -5.73
N SER A 37 -24.40 -1.57 -6.59
CA SER A 37 -23.18 -2.27 -6.21
C SER A 37 -21.95 -1.72 -6.93
N VAL A 38 -20.82 -1.83 -6.27
CA VAL A 38 -19.49 -1.60 -6.81
C VAL A 38 -18.61 -2.81 -6.59
N ARG A 39 -17.63 -3.02 -7.47
CA ARG A 39 -16.55 -3.98 -7.19
C ARG A 39 -15.55 -3.35 -6.27
N VAL A 40 -14.94 -4.17 -5.41
CA VAL A 40 -13.95 -3.73 -4.43
C VAL A 40 -12.63 -4.42 -4.71
N PHE A 41 -11.56 -3.64 -4.76
CA PHE A 41 -10.20 -4.11 -4.95
C PHE A 41 -9.25 -3.37 -4.01
N GLN A 42 -8.14 -4.01 -3.69
CA GLN A 42 -6.99 -3.28 -3.18
C GLN A 42 -6.41 -2.41 -4.33
N GLY A 43 -5.78 -1.30 -3.99
CA GLY A 43 -5.15 -0.38 -4.94
C GLY A 43 -3.96 0.34 -4.32
N GLY A 44 -3.26 1.09 -5.14
CA GLY A 44 -2.03 1.78 -4.78
C GLY A 44 -0.91 1.40 -5.74
N GLY A 45 -0.09 2.36 -6.16
CA GLY A 45 0.99 2.11 -7.12
C GLY A 45 1.98 1.08 -6.60
N GLU A 46 2.47 1.31 -5.40
CA GLU A 46 3.43 0.46 -4.69
C GLU A 46 2.86 -0.93 -4.43
N THR A 47 1.61 -0.98 -4.01
CA THR A 47 0.89 -2.22 -3.74
C THR A 47 0.70 -3.05 -5.00
N ASN A 48 0.34 -2.40 -6.11
CA ASN A 48 0.20 -3.09 -7.40
C ASN A 48 1.51 -3.75 -7.86
N VAL A 49 2.66 -3.11 -7.58
CA VAL A 49 3.96 -3.71 -7.86
C VAL A 49 4.20 -4.93 -6.97
N ALA A 50 3.96 -4.83 -5.66
CA ALA A 50 4.11 -5.97 -4.75
C ALA A 50 3.21 -7.15 -5.14
N CYS A 51 1.94 -6.87 -5.45
CA CYS A 51 0.99 -7.89 -5.91
C CYS A 51 1.42 -8.53 -7.24
N GLY A 52 1.87 -7.72 -8.21
CA GLY A 52 2.36 -8.23 -9.49
C GLY A 52 3.60 -9.11 -9.34
N VAL A 53 4.54 -8.70 -8.50
CA VAL A 53 5.75 -9.48 -8.20
C VAL A 53 5.40 -10.82 -7.57
N SER A 54 4.50 -10.84 -6.61
CA SER A 54 4.10 -12.07 -5.92
C SER A 54 3.22 -12.95 -6.81
N ALA A 55 2.08 -12.44 -7.26
CA ALA A 55 1.09 -13.22 -7.98
C ALA A 55 1.53 -13.67 -9.38
N THR A 56 2.34 -12.85 -10.07
CA THR A 56 2.74 -13.14 -11.47
C THR A 56 4.08 -13.86 -11.55
N PHE A 57 5.05 -13.47 -10.73
CA PHE A 57 6.40 -14.02 -10.79
C PHE A 57 6.71 -15.04 -9.69
N GLY A 58 5.80 -15.21 -8.71
CA GLY A 58 5.99 -16.13 -7.59
C GLY A 58 7.13 -15.72 -6.66
N LEU A 59 7.51 -14.44 -6.66
CA LEU A 59 8.55 -13.90 -5.79
C LEU A 59 7.94 -13.45 -4.45
N ARG A 60 8.79 -13.44 -3.41
CA ARG A 60 8.36 -13.03 -2.07
C ARG A 60 8.27 -11.51 -1.98
N SER A 61 7.09 -10.99 -1.74
CA SER A 61 6.90 -9.55 -1.57
C SER A 61 6.23 -9.21 -0.23
N ALA A 62 6.52 -8.03 0.28
CA ALA A 62 5.88 -7.44 1.45
C ALA A 62 5.50 -5.99 1.20
N VAL A 63 4.54 -5.49 1.97
CA VAL A 63 4.16 -4.08 1.98
C VAL A 63 4.42 -3.45 3.33
N LEU A 64 5.01 -2.25 3.31
CA LEU A 64 5.12 -1.35 4.46
C LEU A 64 4.05 -0.28 4.31
N THR A 65 3.05 -0.33 5.15
CA THR A 65 1.92 0.61 5.15
C THR A 65 1.27 0.67 6.52
N ALA A 66 0.28 1.54 6.67
CA ALA A 66 -0.57 1.53 7.85
C ALA A 66 -2.04 1.46 7.44
N LEU A 67 -2.81 0.68 8.17
CA LEU A 67 -4.25 0.51 7.99
C LEU A 67 -4.97 0.70 9.32
N VAL A 68 -6.22 1.15 9.27
CA VAL A 68 -7.12 1.13 10.41
C VAL A 68 -7.67 -0.28 10.58
N ALA A 69 -7.76 -0.76 11.82
CA ALA A 69 -8.23 -2.11 12.18
C ALA A 69 -9.77 -2.23 12.12
N ASP A 70 -10.37 -1.71 11.06
CA ASP A 70 -11.79 -1.82 10.74
C ASP A 70 -12.04 -2.88 9.64
N ASP A 71 -13.28 -3.02 9.20
CA ASP A 71 -13.63 -3.97 8.15
C ASP A 71 -13.00 -3.63 6.80
N ILE A 72 -12.77 -2.35 6.51
CA ILE A 72 -12.09 -1.92 5.28
C ILE A 72 -10.62 -2.36 5.31
N GLY A 73 -9.91 -2.10 6.41
CA GLY A 73 -8.52 -2.51 6.57
C GLY A 73 -8.35 -4.01 6.52
N ARG A 74 -9.24 -4.77 7.17
CA ARG A 74 -9.25 -6.23 7.11
C ARG A 74 -9.52 -6.76 5.71
N ASN A 75 -10.45 -6.13 4.96
CA ASN A 75 -10.73 -6.50 3.58
C ASN A 75 -9.53 -6.25 2.66
N ILE A 76 -8.87 -5.11 2.80
CA ILE A 76 -7.62 -4.80 2.08
C ILE A 76 -6.55 -5.86 2.38
N CYS A 77 -6.32 -6.14 3.66
CA CYS A 77 -5.30 -7.11 4.10
C CYS A 77 -5.57 -8.52 3.53
N SER A 78 -6.83 -8.97 3.53
CA SER A 78 -7.24 -10.24 2.95
C SER A 78 -6.91 -10.31 1.46
N GLN A 79 -7.24 -9.29 0.69
CA GLN A 79 -6.95 -9.24 -0.75
C GLN A 79 -5.45 -9.26 -1.05
N LEU A 80 -4.63 -8.59 -0.23
CA LEU A 80 -3.17 -8.65 -0.35
C LEU A 80 -2.65 -10.06 -0.10
N ALA A 81 -3.13 -10.69 0.96
CA ALA A 81 -2.74 -12.06 1.31
C ALA A 81 -3.15 -13.08 0.23
N GLU A 82 -4.35 -12.94 -0.36
CA GLU A 82 -4.81 -13.75 -1.50
C GLU A 82 -3.88 -13.66 -2.71
N LEU A 83 -3.20 -12.52 -2.91
CA LEU A 83 -2.22 -12.30 -3.96
C LEU A 83 -0.79 -12.71 -3.55
N GLY A 84 -0.61 -13.29 -2.37
CA GLY A 84 0.66 -13.79 -1.86
C GLY A 84 1.59 -12.71 -1.30
N VAL A 85 1.09 -11.51 -1.05
CA VAL A 85 1.87 -10.42 -0.43
C VAL A 85 1.91 -10.62 1.08
N ASP A 86 3.09 -10.54 1.68
CA ASP A 86 3.23 -10.59 3.15
C ASP A 86 2.72 -9.28 3.75
N THR A 87 1.74 -9.43 4.64
CA THR A 87 1.05 -8.34 5.34
C THR A 87 1.52 -8.17 6.79
N SER A 88 2.51 -8.95 7.24
CA SER A 88 3.00 -8.94 8.62
C SER A 88 3.66 -7.63 9.05
N LYS A 89 4.05 -6.80 8.10
CA LYS A 89 4.68 -5.49 8.33
C LYS A 89 3.69 -4.32 8.29
N ILE A 90 2.38 -4.59 8.18
CA ILE A 90 1.35 -3.56 8.24
C ILE A 90 1.22 -3.05 9.66
N ILE A 91 1.30 -1.73 9.82
CA ILE A 91 1.03 -1.06 11.09
C ILE A 91 -0.47 -0.85 11.23
N TRP A 92 -1.04 -1.36 12.31
CA TRP A 92 -2.46 -1.28 12.56
C TRP A 92 -2.79 -0.14 13.51
N TRP A 93 -3.68 0.75 13.07
CA TRP A 93 -4.33 1.75 13.90
C TRP A 93 -5.59 1.14 14.50
N ASP A 94 -5.61 1.02 15.84
CA ASP A 94 -6.73 0.43 16.55
C ASP A 94 -7.75 1.51 16.94
N THR A 95 -9.03 1.24 16.69
CA THR A 95 -10.12 2.16 17.03
C THR A 95 -10.50 2.13 18.50
N ASP A 96 -10.17 1.03 19.22
CA ASP A 96 -10.75 0.73 20.53
C ASP A 96 -9.71 0.55 21.66
N ARG A 97 -8.42 0.74 21.39
CA ARG A 97 -7.37 0.44 22.35
C ARG A 97 -6.85 1.70 23.03
N GLU A 98 -7.35 1.97 24.23
CA GLU A 98 -6.80 2.99 25.12
C GLU A 98 -5.30 2.72 25.37
N GLY A 99 -4.44 3.72 25.07
CA GLY A 99 -2.98 3.59 25.24
C GLY A 99 -2.21 3.05 24.04
N SER A 100 -2.85 2.79 22.89
CA SER A 100 -2.16 2.50 21.64
C SER A 100 -1.46 3.77 21.12
N THR A 101 -0.19 3.64 20.70
CA THR A 101 0.56 4.74 20.05
C THR A 101 -0.04 5.12 18.69
N HIS A 102 -0.90 4.27 18.14
CA HIS A 102 -1.58 4.42 16.86
C HIS A 102 -3.10 4.22 17.05
N SER A 103 -3.72 4.97 17.96
CA SER A 103 -5.17 4.93 18.11
C SER A 103 -5.83 5.97 17.20
N THR A 104 -6.97 5.62 16.61
CA THR A 104 -7.86 6.61 16.03
C THR A 104 -8.48 7.44 17.17
N ASP A 105 -8.65 8.74 16.94
CA ASP A 105 -9.41 9.52 17.90
C ASP A 105 -10.86 9.03 17.99
N ALA A 106 -11.54 9.33 19.10
CA ALA A 106 -12.93 8.93 19.34
C ALA A 106 -13.92 9.43 18.26
N LYS A 107 -13.47 10.26 17.32
CA LYS A 107 -14.26 10.79 16.21
C LYS A 107 -14.00 10.09 14.89
N GLY A 108 -13.10 9.09 14.83
CA GLY A 108 -12.78 8.36 13.62
C GLY A 108 -12.17 9.24 12.53
N THR A 109 -11.37 10.26 12.90
CA THR A 109 -10.72 11.14 11.91
C THR A 109 -9.66 10.43 11.10
N VAL A 110 -9.07 9.36 11.63
CA VAL A 110 -8.12 8.52 10.89
C VAL A 110 -8.88 7.38 10.23
N HIS A 111 -8.67 7.20 8.94
CA HIS A 111 -9.38 6.19 8.15
C HIS A 111 -8.46 5.49 7.14
N ASN A 112 -8.94 4.42 6.51
CA ASN A 112 -8.29 3.80 5.38
C ASN A 112 -8.49 4.65 4.11
N GLY A 113 -7.46 4.74 3.26
CA GLY A 113 -7.54 5.48 2.02
C GLY A 113 -8.52 4.83 1.04
N ILE A 114 -9.31 5.65 0.35
CA ILE A 114 -10.30 5.18 -0.62
C ILE A 114 -10.03 5.83 -1.97
N SER A 115 -10.17 5.03 -3.03
CA SER A 115 -10.23 5.54 -4.40
C SER A 115 -11.46 5.01 -5.12
N LEU A 116 -12.07 5.88 -5.92
CA LEU A 116 -13.16 5.53 -6.81
C LEU A 116 -12.64 5.66 -8.23
N THR A 117 -12.66 4.56 -8.99
CA THR A 117 -12.10 4.52 -10.34
C THR A 117 -13.15 4.08 -11.34
N PHE A 118 -13.49 4.96 -12.25
CA PHE A 118 -14.24 4.65 -13.44
C PHE A 118 -13.26 4.46 -14.61
N ALA A 119 -13.23 3.29 -15.20
CA ALA A 119 -12.27 2.94 -16.24
C ALA A 119 -12.49 3.66 -17.58
N GLY A 120 -13.60 4.36 -17.71
CA GLY A 120 -14.02 4.96 -18.99
C GLY A 120 -14.75 3.95 -19.86
N LYS A 121 -15.57 4.46 -20.79
CA LYS A 121 -16.29 3.63 -21.74
C LYS A 121 -16.65 4.44 -22.99
N GLY A 122 -16.25 3.95 -24.17
CA GLY A 122 -16.49 4.62 -25.43
C GLY A 122 -15.83 5.99 -25.46
N VAL A 123 -16.63 7.05 -25.58
CA VAL A 123 -16.16 8.44 -25.57
C VAL A 123 -15.96 9.02 -24.15
N LEU A 124 -16.38 8.30 -23.12
CA LEU A 124 -16.21 8.75 -21.75
C LEU A 124 -14.78 8.42 -21.26
N PRO A 125 -14.02 9.42 -20.81
CA PRO A 125 -12.68 9.20 -20.30
C PRO A 125 -12.70 8.42 -18.98
N SER A 126 -11.56 7.83 -18.61
CA SER A 126 -11.37 7.29 -17.28
C SER A 126 -11.31 8.42 -16.25
N GLU A 127 -11.85 8.18 -15.08
CA GLU A 127 -11.86 9.12 -13.97
C GLU A 127 -11.50 8.39 -12.68
N THR A 128 -10.63 8.99 -11.88
CA THR A 128 -10.30 8.48 -10.55
C THR A 128 -10.35 9.60 -9.53
N MET A 129 -11.12 9.38 -8.46
CA MET A 129 -11.20 10.27 -7.30
C MET A 129 -10.51 9.60 -6.12
N TYR A 130 -9.77 10.39 -5.33
CA TYR A 130 -9.02 9.93 -4.18
C TYR A 130 -9.50 10.62 -2.90
N TYR A 131 -9.71 9.82 -1.86
CA TYR A 131 -9.98 10.27 -0.49
C TYR A 131 -8.83 9.79 0.40
N ARG A 132 -7.80 10.64 0.54
CA ARG A 132 -6.51 10.29 1.17
C ARG A 132 -6.10 11.25 2.30
N ALA A 133 -6.95 12.20 2.69
CA ALA A 133 -6.66 13.09 3.80
C ALA A 133 -6.81 12.33 5.12
N HIS A 134 -5.83 12.48 6.04
CA HIS A 134 -5.85 11.84 7.36
C HIS A 134 -5.95 10.30 7.34
N THR A 135 -5.44 9.66 6.30
CA THR A 135 -5.36 8.19 6.29
C THR A 135 -4.27 7.70 7.24
N ALA A 136 -4.42 6.49 7.77
CA ALA A 136 -3.39 5.88 8.63
C ALA A 136 -2.01 5.89 7.95
N ALA A 137 -1.95 5.57 6.66
CA ALA A 137 -0.72 5.61 5.89
C ALA A 137 -0.12 7.02 5.75
N SER A 138 -0.95 8.07 5.69
CA SER A 138 -0.48 9.47 5.59
C SER A 138 0.18 9.97 6.89
N LEU A 139 -0.04 9.29 7.99
CA LEU A 139 0.48 9.62 9.31
C LEU A 139 1.74 8.81 9.68
N LEU A 140 2.20 7.91 8.81
CA LEU A 140 3.43 7.15 9.01
C LEU A 140 4.63 8.06 9.19
N LYS A 141 5.50 7.67 10.12
CA LYS A 141 6.77 8.32 10.42
C LYS A 141 7.94 7.39 10.10
N PRO A 142 9.14 7.92 9.82
CA PRO A 142 10.33 7.10 9.63
C PRO A 142 10.64 6.17 10.79
N SER A 143 10.29 6.56 12.02
CA SER A 143 10.49 5.78 13.24
C SER A 143 9.56 4.57 13.38
N ASP A 144 8.54 4.46 12.55
CA ASP A 144 7.55 3.39 12.64
C ASP A 144 8.06 2.06 12.08
N PHE A 145 9.17 2.10 11.32
CA PHE A 145 9.83 0.93 10.77
C PHE A 145 11.30 0.91 11.12
N ASP A 146 11.83 -0.26 11.52
CA ASP A 146 13.27 -0.47 11.62
C ASP A 146 13.85 -0.75 10.23
N PHE A 147 14.22 0.33 9.54
CA PHE A 147 14.80 0.22 8.20
C PHE A 147 16.15 -0.49 8.19
N GLN A 148 16.89 -0.48 9.30
CA GLN A 148 18.18 -1.14 9.38
C GLN A 148 17.99 -2.65 9.38
N GLU A 149 17.03 -3.16 10.15
CA GLU A 149 16.64 -4.56 10.12
C GLU A 149 16.09 -4.95 8.74
N LEU A 150 15.16 -4.16 8.20
CA LEU A 150 14.52 -4.43 6.92
C LEU A 150 15.52 -4.51 5.75
N PHE A 151 16.55 -3.68 5.72
CA PHE A 151 17.53 -3.67 4.64
C PHE A 151 18.62 -4.72 4.78
N VAL A 152 19.03 -5.03 5.99
CA VAL A 152 20.14 -5.96 6.25
C VAL A 152 19.67 -7.41 6.21
N THR A 153 18.47 -7.67 6.73
CA THR A 153 18.00 -9.05 6.94
C THR A 153 16.83 -9.46 6.07
N GLU A 154 16.06 -8.51 5.53
CA GLU A 154 14.77 -8.84 4.93
C GLU A 154 14.66 -8.62 3.41
N GLY A 155 15.60 -7.94 2.73
CA GLY A 155 15.59 -7.87 1.27
C GLY A 155 15.77 -6.50 0.64
N HIS A 156 15.47 -6.39 -0.65
CA HIS A 156 15.62 -5.16 -1.42
C HIS A 156 14.35 -4.30 -1.35
N LEU A 157 14.51 -3.03 -0.94
CA LEU A 157 13.41 -2.08 -0.95
C LEU A 157 13.22 -1.50 -2.36
N CYS A 158 12.09 -1.77 -2.96
CA CYS A 158 11.61 -1.01 -4.12
C CYS A 158 10.68 0.10 -3.63
N ARG A 159 11.07 1.34 -3.85
CA ARG A 159 10.20 2.48 -3.63
C ARG A 159 9.59 2.90 -4.94
N VAL A 160 8.30 2.68 -5.11
CA VAL A 160 7.54 3.36 -6.14
C VAL A 160 6.95 4.62 -5.49
N THR A 161 7.46 5.80 -5.83
CA THR A 161 6.85 7.06 -5.41
C THR A 161 5.84 7.49 -6.43
N TYR A 162 4.57 7.42 -6.09
CA TYR A 162 3.57 8.23 -6.75
C TYR A 162 3.68 9.66 -6.18
N ASP A 163 3.83 10.66 -7.07
CA ASP A 163 3.97 12.07 -6.72
C ASP A 163 2.72 12.59 -5.98
N ALA A 164 2.62 12.30 -4.71
CA ALA A 164 1.70 12.96 -3.81
C ALA A 164 2.39 14.22 -3.29
N LYS A 165 2.40 15.27 -4.09
CA LYS A 165 3.02 16.60 -3.77
C LYS A 165 2.60 17.23 -2.45
N LYS A 166 1.79 16.59 -1.61
CA LYS A 166 1.23 17.21 -0.40
C LYS A 166 1.12 16.36 0.87
N SER A 167 1.50 15.09 0.94
CA SER A 167 1.20 14.31 2.16
C SER A 167 2.24 13.32 2.66
N CYS A 168 3.34 13.08 1.98
CA CYS A 168 4.42 12.29 2.56
C CYS A 168 5.70 13.13 2.53
N GLN A 169 6.25 13.42 3.72
CA GLN A 169 7.65 13.80 3.81
C GLN A 169 8.45 12.66 3.19
N ALA A 170 9.16 12.97 2.10
CA ALA A 170 9.93 11.98 1.39
C ALA A 170 10.97 11.37 2.33
N ILE A 171 10.77 10.12 2.72
CA ILE A 171 11.77 9.35 3.45
C ILE A 171 12.89 9.08 2.44
N ARG A 172 13.95 9.87 2.50
CA ARG A 172 15.20 9.58 1.79
C ARG A 172 16.04 8.69 2.70
N TYR A 173 16.10 7.42 2.38
CA TYR A 173 17.15 6.56 2.93
C TYR A 173 18.18 6.32 1.82
N THR A 174 19.39 6.82 2.01
CA THR A 174 20.54 6.46 1.21
C THR A 174 21.17 5.25 1.86
N ALA A 175 20.99 4.07 1.28
CA ALA A 175 21.79 2.91 1.65
C ALA A 175 23.26 3.23 1.38
N ALA A 176 24.04 3.37 2.42
CA ALA A 176 25.49 3.46 2.30
C ALA A 176 25.99 2.10 1.82
N GLN A 177 26.64 2.12 0.65
CA GLN A 177 27.43 1.05 0.03
C GLN A 177 26.66 -0.15 -0.56
N GLY A 178 26.50 -0.11 -1.85
CA GLY A 178 26.64 -1.28 -2.73
C GLY A 178 25.42 -1.78 -3.47
N SER A 179 24.23 -1.22 -3.34
CA SER A 179 23.10 -1.61 -4.19
C SER A 179 22.52 -0.39 -4.92
N ASN A 180 22.42 -0.49 -6.24
CA ASN A 180 21.81 0.51 -7.10
C ASN A 180 20.31 0.59 -6.81
N CYS A 181 19.93 1.49 -5.92
CA CYS A 181 18.55 1.88 -5.76
C CYS A 181 18.25 2.96 -6.81
N LEU A 182 17.56 2.59 -7.89
CA LEU A 182 17.06 3.55 -8.86
C LEU A 182 15.92 4.35 -8.20
N LEU A 183 16.21 5.61 -7.92
CA LEU A 183 15.22 6.61 -7.53
C LEU A 183 14.69 7.26 -8.83
N TYR A 184 13.43 7.07 -9.13
CA TYR A 184 12.68 7.89 -10.07
C TYR A 184 11.60 8.67 -9.34
#